data_adb7e67854e720196ecdaecd37f377af
#
_entry.id   adb7e67854e720196ecdaecd37f377af
#
_cell.length_a   1.000
_cell.length_b   1.000
_cell.length_c   1.000
_cell.angle_alpha   90.00
_cell.angle_beta   90.00
_cell.angle_gamma   90.00
#
_symmetry.space_group_name_H-M   'P 1'
#
loop_
_entity.id
_entity.type
_entity.pdbx_description
1 polymer ?
#
loop_
_entity_poly.entity_id
_entity_poly.type
_entity_poly.pdbx_seq_one_letter_code
_entity_poly.pdbx_strand_id
1 'polypeptide(L)'
;MPLRVDVDLVLGGRWTSLRGGGREWLWRGPEPGRASVGPGAAFVDAGGLEECLPTVRGRPDHGDVWSRPWRAAGAGAAVVECPEFTLTRSLADRSGVLVADYRLAADPGYRFLWAAHALLDLSPAARLEVPTGTATRLHPEAAALLPPGAWPAGRPWLTGDWPAPAGLALDALGPDDGSAVGAVLVECPRARVVDGADLLEFALECDGQPRGVGLWRNLRGWPETGPYRSIGVEPMLGAAFDLADAGPGDAAVVPPAGEVTWRLTVSAHRRDATR
;
A
#
# COMPACT_ATOMS: atom_id res chain seq x y z
N MET A 1 0.73 7.47 -23.17
CA MET A 1 2.10 7.85 -22.77
C MET A 1 2.61 6.78 -21.80
N PRO A 2 3.89 6.39 -21.86
CA PRO A 2 4.45 5.40 -20.94
C PRO A 2 4.36 5.90 -19.50
N LEU A 3 4.24 4.96 -18.56
CA LEU A 3 4.25 5.25 -17.13
C LEU A 3 5.67 5.69 -16.71
N ARG A 4 5.76 6.76 -15.91
CA ARG A 4 7.03 7.28 -15.40
C ARG A 4 6.97 7.39 -13.89
N VAL A 5 8.08 7.06 -13.24
CA VAL A 5 8.26 7.15 -11.79
C VAL A 5 9.49 7.99 -11.46
N ASP A 6 9.36 8.89 -10.49
CA ASP A 6 10.47 9.59 -9.86
C ASP A 6 10.69 9.00 -8.47
N VAL A 7 11.94 8.73 -8.09
CA VAL A 7 12.29 8.06 -6.82
C VAL A 7 13.30 8.89 -6.04
N ASP A 8 13.04 9.06 -4.74
CA ASP A 8 13.97 9.64 -3.78
C ASP A 8 14.64 8.54 -2.96
N LEU A 9 15.88 8.19 -3.31
CA LEU A 9 16.63 7.16 -2.61
C LEU A 9 17.11 7.61 -1.22
N VAL A 10 17.29 8.90 -1.01
CA VAL A 10 17.78 9.42 0.29
C VAL A 10 16.69 9.33 1.34
N LEU A 11 15.45 9.53 0.93
CA LEU A 11 14.29 9.50 1.81
C LEU A 11 13.44 8.22 1.58
N GLY A 12 13.98 7.07 1.98
CA GLY A 12 13.24 5.81 2.05
C GLY A 12 13.05 5.07 0.73
N GLY A 13 13.74 5.46 -0.35
CA GLY A 13 13.47 4.88 -1.67
C GLY A 13 12.06 5.20 -2.20
N ARG A 14 11.41 6.23 -1.62
CA ARG A 14 10.05 6.65 -1.89
C ARG A 14 9.82 7.01 -3.35
N TRP A 15 8.71 6.58 -3.92
CA TRP A 15 8.26 7.10 -5.20
C TRP A 15 7.59 8.44 -4.97
N THR A 16 8.21 9.49 -5.47
CA THR A 16 7.73 10.86 -5.29
C THR A 16 6.77 11.29 -6.39
N SER A 17 6.69 10.56 -7.50
CA SER A 17 5.81 10.81 -8.63
C SER A 17 5.52 9.50 -9.37
N LEU A 18 4.30 9.35 -9.85
CA LEU A 18 3.87 8.26 -10.74
C LEU A 18 2.96 8.85 -11.82
N ARG A 19 3.50 9.10 -13.03
CA ARG A 19 2.78 9.74 -14.12
C ARG A 19 2.45 8.76 -15.22
N GLY A 20 1.19 8.69 -15.60
CA GLY A 20 0.72 7.87 -16.72
C GLY A 20 -0.74 8.16 -17.04
N GLY A 21 -1.21 7.79 -18.25
CA GLY A 21 -2.57 8.10 -18.69
C GLY A 21 -2.86 9.61 -18.81
N GLY A 22 -1.84 10.47 -18.70
CA GLY A 22 -1.98 11.92 -18.80
C GLY A 22 -2.11 12.65 -17.46
N ARG A 23 -1.94 11.96 -16.32
CA ARG A 23 -2.02 12.57 -14.98
C ARG A 23 -0.90 12.11 -14.05
N GLU A 24 -0.72 12.84 -12.94
CA GLU A 24 -0.03 12.38 -11.73
C GLU A 24 -1.02 11.54 -10.92
N TRP A 25 -0.57 10.41 -10.41
CA TRP A 25 -1.40 9.51 -9.60
C TRP A 25 -1.15 9.63 -8.11
N LEU A 26 0.09 9.99 -7.72
CA LEU A 26 0.44 10.03 -6.30
C LEU A 26 0.03 11.38 -5.67
N TRP A 27 -0.69 11.27 -4.56
CA TRP A 27 -0.92 12.40 -3.68
C TRP A 27 0.37 12.81 -2.97
N ARG A 28 0.52 14.10 -2.70
CA ARG A 28 1.65 14.66 -1.96
C ARG A 28 1.17 15.63 -0.90
N GLY A 29 1.65 15.42 0.35
CA GLY A 29 1.45 16.33 1.45
C GLY A 29 2.65 17.26 1.64
N PRO A 30 2.44 18.52 2.03
CA PRO A 30 3.52 19.42 2.43
C PRO A 30 3.98 19.09 3.85
N GLU A 31 4.83 18.06 3.99
CA GLU A 31 5.37 17.63 5.28
C GLU A 31 6.87 17.94 5.41
N PRO A 32 7.24 19.13 5.93
CA PRO A 32 8.65 19.49 6.07
C PRO A 32 9.43 18.55 6.99
N GLY A 33 8.77 17.90 7.97
CA GLY A 33 9.37 16.89 8.84
C GLY A 33 9.92 15.69 8.11
N ARG A 34 9.42 15.38 6.90
CA ARG A 34 9.89 14.23 6.11
C ARG A 34 11.38 14.30 5.76
N ALA A 35 11.92 15.48 5.55
CA ALA A 35 13.34 15.68 5.22
C ALA A 35 14.30 15.37 6.39
N SER A 36 13.80 15.33 7.63
CA SER A 36 14.59 15.07 8.84
C SER A 36 14.36 13.67 9.42
N VAL A 37 13.59 12.82 8.73
CA VAL A 37 13.34 11.44 9.16
C VAL A 37 14.61 10.60 9.09
N GLY A 38 14.83 9.80 10.13
CA GLY A 38 15.89 8.80 10.20
C GLY A 38 15.37 7.48 10.75
N PRO A 39 16.21 6.45 10.79
CA PRO A 39 15.83 5.12 11.28
C PRO A 39 15.16 5.14 12.65
N GLY A 40 13.98 4.51 12.77
CA GLY A 40 13.19 4.47 14.00
C GLY A 40 12.37 5.72 14.31
N ALA A 41 12.32 6.70 13.40
CA ALA A 41 11.43 7.85 13.55
C ALA A 41 9.96 7.42 13.49
N ALA A 42 9.09 8.21 14.11
CA ALA A 42 7.65 8.11 13.89
C ALA A 42 7.32 8.41 12.42
N PHE A 43 6.31 7.73 11.89
CA PHE A 43 5.92 7.92 10.49
C PHE A 43 5.48 9.35 10.21
N VAL A 44 5.96 9.89 9.09
CA VAL A 44 5.65 11.22 8.60
C VAL A 44 5.02 11.08 7.22
N ASP A 45 3.71 11.28 7.14
CA ASP A 45 2.95 11.14 5.89
C ASP A 45 3.17 12.31 4.94
N ALA A 46 4.11 12.16 4.04
CA ALA A 46 4.36 13.11 2.97
C ALA A 46 3.76 12.70 1.61
N GLY A 47 2.94 11.66 1.61
CA GLY A 47 2.38 11.08 0.39
C GLY A 47 3.40 10.37 -0.48
N GLY A 48 3.03 10.10 -1.73
CA GLY A 48 3.83 9.28 -2.63
C GLY A 48 3.54 7.80 -2.46
N LEU A 49 4.52 6.96 -2.79
CA LEU A 49 4.51 5.53 -2.45
C LEU A 49 5.70 5.25 -1.56
N GLU A 50 5.43 4.88 -0.32
CA GLU A 50 6.44 4.42 0.66
C GLU A 50 6.48 2.89 0.69
N GLU A 51 7.66 2.31 0.92
CA GLU A 51 7.80 0.88 1.15
C GLU A 51 7.62 0.59 2.64
N CYS A 52 6.60 -0.17 3.02
CA CYS A 52 6.39 -0.61 4.40
C CYS A 52 6.94 -2.02 4.57
N LEU A 53 7.92 -2.21 5.47
CA LEU A 53 8.52 -3.51 5.80
C LEU A 53 9.28 -3.39 7.13
N PRO A 54 9.17 -4.31 8.11
CA PRO A 54 8.49 -5.62 8.04
C PRO A 54 7.01 -5.59 8.45
N THR A 55 6.43 -4.43 8.67
CA THR A 55 5.03 -4.25 9.05
C THR A 55 4.49 -2.97 8.41
N VAL A 56 3.16 -2.87 8.23
CA VAL A 56 2.53 -1.64 7.76
C VAL A 56 2.16 -0.75 8.94
N ARG A 57 1.60 -1.34 9.99
CA ARG A 57 1.32 -0.70 11.29
C ARG A 57 2.07 -1.40 12.39
N GLY A 58 1.98 -0.89 13.62
CA GLY A 58 2.61 -1.50 14.78
C GLY A 58 3.97 -0.90 15.09
N ARG A 59 4.99 -1.73 15.32
CA ARG A 59 6.34 -1.28 15.71
C ARG A 59 7.42 -1.98 14.90
N PRO A 60 8.26 -1.19 14.21
CA PRO A 60 8.15 0.26 13.99
C PRO A 60 6.99 0.59 13.06
N ASP A 61 6.36 1.75 13.27
CA ASP A 61 5.22 2.19 12.44
C ASP A 61 5.67 2.40 10.98
N HIS A 62 4.95 1.80 10.02
CA HIS A 62 5.31 1.68 8.61
C HIS A 62 6.63 0.93 8.35
N GLY A 63 7.18 0.24 9.36
CA GLY A 63 8.40 -0.54 9.24
C GLY A 63 9.68 0.28 9.23
N ASP A 64 10.76 -0.34 8.75
CA ASP A 64 12.11 0.22 8.82
C ASP A 64 12.56 0.91 7.53
N VAL A 65 12.11 0.43 6.38
CA VAL A 65 12.71 0.79 5.08
C VAL A 65 12.37 2.20 4.61
N TRP A 66 11.18 2.71 4.96
CA TRP A 66 10.73 4.05 4.59
C TRP A 66 11.58 5.17 5.21
N SER A 67 12.17 4.91 6.39
CA SER A 67 12.94 5.89 7.17
C SER A 67 14.45 5.83 6.93
N ARG A 68 14.92 4.91 6.06
CA ARG A 68 16.33 4.70 5.78
C ARG A 68 16.73 5.16 4.40
N PRO A 69 17.94 5.73 4.22
CA PRO A 69 18.43 5.98 2.87
C PRO A 69 18.70 4.66 2.15
N TRP A 70 18.31 4.61 0.89
CA TRP A 70 18.60 3.52 -0.02
C TRP A 70 19.85 3.84 -0.84
N ARG A 71 20.63 2.84 -1.17
CA ARG A 71 21.82 2.97 -2.00
C ARG A 71 21.55 2.43 -3.42
N ALA A 72 21.96 3.18 -4.43
CA ALA A 72 21.90 2.69 -5.81
C ALA A 72 22.76 1.41 -5.97
N ALA A 73 22.22 0.40 -6.65
CA ALA A 73 22.82 -0.93 -6.84
C ALA A 73 22.89 -1.35 -8.33
N GLY A 74 22.99 -0.37 -9.23
CA GLY A 74 23.02 -0.55 -10.67
C GLY A 74 21.90 0.21 -11.38
N ALA A 75 21.76 0.01 -12.67
CA ALA A 75 20.75 0.69 -13.48
C ALA A 75 19.33 0.33 -13.02
N GLY A 76 18.61 1.31 -12.48
CA GLY A 76 17.24 1.12 -11.98
C GLY A 76 17.11 0.31 -10.69
N ALA A 77 18.22 -0.16 -10.10
CA ALA A 77 18.23 -0.94 -8.87
C ALA A 77 18.68 -0.13 -7.67
N ALA A 78 18.08 -0.40 -6.51
CA ALA A 78 18.46 0.16 -5.23
C ALA A 78 18.33 -0.88 -4.11
N VAL A 79 19.09 -0.70 -3.04
CA VAL A 79 19.16 -1.60 -1.90
C VAL A 79 19.10 -0.81 -0.60
N VAL A 80 18.39 -1.35 0.39
CA VAL A 80 18.41 -0.90 1.78
C VAL A 80 18.78 -2.07 2.67
N GLU A 81 19.65 -1.80 3.63
CA GLU A 81 20.08 -2.76 4.64
C GLU A 81 19.44 -2.38 5.99
N CYS A 82 18.74 -3.33 6.59
CA CYS A 82 18.13 -3.24 7.90
C CYS A 82 18.78 -4.29 8.82
N PRO A 83 18.62 -4.21 10.15
CA PRO A 83 19.29 -5.13 11.08
C PRO A 83 18.99 -6.61 10.82
N GLU A 84 17.78 -6.95 10.39
CA GLU A 84 17.31 -8.34 10.24
C GLU A 84 17.15 -8.77 8.78
N PHE A 85 17.22 -7.86 7.82
CA PHE A 85 17.03 -8.17 6.41
C PHE A 85 17.70 -7.15 5.47
N THR A 86 17.85 -7.55 4.23
CA THR A 86 18.23 -6.67 3.12
C THR A 86 17.13 -6.69 2.08
N LEU A 87 16.63 -5.51 1.67
CA LEU A 87 15.68 -5.38 0.58
C LEU A 87 16.34 -4.75 -0.65
N THR A 88 16.20 -5.41 -1.80
CA THR A 88 16.60 -4.89 -3.11
C THR A 88 15.36 -4.69 -3.96
N ARG A 89 15.28 -3.54 -4.65
CA ARG A 89 14.23 -3.25 -5.64
C ARG A 89 14.88 -2.83 -6.96
N SER A 90 14.40 -3.34 -8.10
CA SER A 90 14.73 -2.83 -9.42
C SER A 90 13.49 -2.35 -10.15
N LEU A 91 13.59 -1.19 -10.81
CA LEU A 91 12.51 -0.57 -11.57
C LEU A 91 12.85 -0.59 -13.07
N ALA A 92 11.89 -1.03 -13.89
CA ALA A 92 12.02 -1.05 -15.33
C ALA A 92 10.70 -0.66 -16.02
N ASP A 93 10.80 0.14 -17.08
CA ASP A 93 9.69 0.30 -18.05
C ASP A 93 9.72 -0.88 -19.01
N ARG A 94 8.61 -1.60 -19.13
CA ARG A 94 8.41 -2.67 -20.10
C ARG A 94 7.21 -2.32 -20.98
N SER A 95 7.46 -1.65 -22.09
CA SER A 95 6.43 -1.26 -23.06
C SER A 95 5.31 -0.40 -22.46
N GLY A 96 5.68 0.56 -21.61
CA GLY A 96 4.75 1.49 -20.98
C GLY A 96 4.13 0.98 -19.67
N VAL A 97 4.55 -0.19 -19.22
CA VAL A 97 4.19 -0.79 -17.94
C VAL A 97 5.40 -0.69 -17.00
N LEU A 98 5.23 -0.13 -15.82
CA LEU A 98 6.26 -0.10 -14.79
C LEU A 98 6.31 -1.43 -14.07
N VAL A 99 7.48 -2.05 -14.06
CA VAL A 99 7.75 -3.30 -13.33
C VAL A 99 8.73 -3.01 -12.21
N ALA A 100 8.35 -3.33 -10.98
CA ALA A 100 9.19 -3.32 -9.80
C ALA A 100 9.46 -4.76 -9.36
N ASP A 101 10.69 -5.22 -9.53
CA ASP A 101 11.14 -6.52 -9.04
C ASP A 101 11.82 -6.35 -7.68
N TYR A 102 11.42 -7.15 -6.71
CA TYR A 102 11.90 -7.12 -5.33
C TYR A 102 12.60 -8.41 -4.95
N ARG A 103 13.59 -8.31 -4.07
CA ARG A 103 14.25 -9.43 -3.41
C ARG A 103 14.53 -9.05 -1.96
N LEU A 104 13.96 -9.81 -1.04
CA LEU A 104 14.27 -9.74 0.38
C LEU A 104 15.17 -10.92 0.75
N ALA A 105 16.27 -10.65 1.41
CA ALA A 105 17.17 -11.64 2.00
C ALA A 105 17.17 -11.50 3.51
N ALA A 106 16.88 -12.58 4.23
CA ALA A 106 16.86 -12.65 5.70
C ALA A 106 17.03 -14.11 6.15
N ASP A 107 17.13 -14.33 7.47
CA ASP A 107 17.21 -15.66 8.01
C ASP A 107 15.95 -16.49 7.68
N PRO A 108 16.09 -17.81 7.43
CA PRO A 108 14.94 -18.69 7.24
C PRO A 108 13.96 -18.62 8.40
N GLY A 109 12.67 -18.51 8.08
CA GLY A 109 11.60 -18.36 9.07
C GLY A 109 11.32 -16.91 9.48
N TYR A 110 12.08 -15.92 8.99
CA TYR A 110 11.78 -14.51 9.21
C TYR A 110 10.39 -14.20 8.65
N ARG A 111 9.54 -13.61 9.50
CA ARG A 111 8.16 -13.24 9.15
C ARG A 111 8.08 -11.75 8.87
N PHE A 112 7.34 -11.39 7.84
CA PHE A 112 7.16 -9.99 7.47
C PHE A 112 5.83 -9.73 6.76
N LEU A 113 5.40 -8.49 6.82
CA LEU A 113 4.44 -7.89 5.91
C LEU A 113 5.21 -6.90 5.03
N TRP A 114 4.86 -6.82 3.77
CA TRP A 114 5.33 -5.76 2.88
C TRP A 114 4.14 -5.09 2.23
N ALA A 115 4.18 -3.76 2.12
CA ALA A 115 3.20 -3.02 1.34
C ALA A 115 3.87 -1.91 0.52
N ALA A 116 3.44 -1.77 -0.73
CA ALA A 116 3.64 -0.56 -1.50
C ALA A 116 2.56 0.45 -1.08
N HIS A 117 2.82 1.22 -0.02
CA HIS A 117 1.90 2.18 0.56
C HIS A 117 1.72 3.39 -0.37
N ALA A 118 0.90 3.20 -1.41
CA ALA A 118 0.65 4.20 -2.44
C ALA A 118 -0.53 5.09 -2.07
N LEU A 119 -0.26 6.34 -1.71
CA LEU A 119 -1.30 7.35 -1.52
C LEU A 119 -1.61 8.03 -2.85
N LEU A 120 -2.86 7.95 -3.27
CA LEU A 120 -3.32 8.39 -4.58
C LEU A 120 -4.11 9.70 -4.51
N ASP A 121 -3.89 10.57 -5.50
CA ASP A 121 -4.69 11.79 -5.70
C ASP A 121 -5.91 11.47 -6.55
N LEU A 122 -7.03 11.23 -5.88
CA LEU A 122 -8.25 10.73 -6.50
C LEU A 122 -9.43 11.65 -6.24
N SER A 123 -10.29 11.78 -7.26
CA SER A 123 -11.54 12.52 -7.16
C SER A 123 -12.56 11.79 -6.26
N PRO A 124 -13.59 12.49 -5.77
CA PRO A 124 -14.70 11.84 -5.05
C PRO A 124 -15.47 10.81 -5.90
N ALA A 125 -15.39 10.89 -7.23
CA ALA A 125 -16.05 9.94 -8.14
C ALA A 125 -15.22 8.66 -8.39
N ALA A 126 -14.00 8.61 -7.88
CA ALA A 126 -13.12 7.46 -8.09
C ALA A 126 -13.66 6.18 -7.42
N ARG A 127 -13.35 5.05 -8.03
CA ARG A 127 -13.77 3.72 -7.57
C ARG A 127 -12.59 2.77 -7.54
N LEU A 128 -12.61 1.87 -6.55
CA LEU A 128 -11.70 0.73 -6.47
C LEU A 128 -12.42 -0.52 -7.01
N GLU A 129 -11.92 -1.09 -8.08
CA GLU A 129 -12.46 -2.30 -8.69
C GLU A 129 -11.61 -3.51 -8.30
N VAL A 130 -12.25 -4.44 -7.61
CA VAL A 130 -11.74 -5.77 -7.21
C VAL A 130 -12.88 -6.77 -7.40
N PRO A 131 -12.63 -8.06 -7.58
CA PRO A 131 -13.70 -9.05 -7.70
C PRO A 131 -14.65 -9.01 -6.51
N THR A 132 -15.96 -8.97 -6.79
CA THR A 132 -17.01 -9.07 -5.76
C THR A 132 -16.88 -10.41 -5.02
N GLY A 133 -17.07 -10.37 -3.69
CA GLY A 133 -16.90 -11.53 -2.83
C GLY A 133 -15.46 -11.76 -2.37
N THR A 134 -14.51 -10.86 -2.71
CA THR A 134 -13.16 -10.92 -2.14
C THR A 134 -13.24 -10.74 -0.63
N ALA A 135 -12.69 -11.70 0.12
CA ALA A 135 -12.64 -11.64 1.57
C ALA A 135 -11.92 -10.36 2.04
N THR A 136 -12.58 -9.61 2.91
CA THR A 136 -12.10 -8.30 3.34
C THR A 136 -12.06 -8.24 4.86
N ARG A 137 -10.92 -7.82 5.42
CA ARG A 137 -10.72 -7.54 6.84
C ARG A 137 -10.84 -6.05 7.06
N LEU A 138 -11.92 -5.65 7.74
CA LEU A 138 -12.18 -4.26 8.09
C LEU A 138 -11.49 -3.95 9.42
N HIS A 139 -10.73 -2.88 9.50
CA HIS A 139 -9.93 -2.50 10.67
C HIS A 139 -10.67 -1.56 11.62
N PRO A 140 -10.19 -1.38 12.89
CA PRO A 140 -10.92 -0.70 13.97
C PRO A 140 -11.35 0.73 13.70
N GLU A 141 -10.71 1.47 12.80
CA GLU A 141 -11.13 2.83 12.42
C GLU A 141 -12.56 2.86 11.89
N ALA A 142 -12.99 1.77 11.27
CA ALA A 142 -14.35 1.63 10.76
C ALA A 142 -15.42 1.47 11.87
N ALA A 143 -15.01 1.22 13.11
CA ALA A 143 -15.96 1.02 14.21
C ALA A 143 -16.88 2.23 14.42
N ALA A 144 -16.38 3.44 14.17
CA ALA A 144 -17.16 4.68 14.26
C ALA A 144 -18.29 4.78 13.22
N LEU A 145 -18.22 3.98 12.15
CA LEU A 145 -19.22 3.95 11.07
C LEU A 145 -20.25 2.82 11.23
N LEU A 146 -20.05 1.96 12.20
CA LEU A 146 -20.92 0.82 12.47
C LEU A 146 -21.92 1.16 13.60
N PRO A 147 -23.04 0.44 13.68
CA PRO A 147 -23.96 0.56 14.82
C PRO A 147 -23.22 0.35 16.16
N PRO A 148 -23.63 1.05 17.24
CA PRO A 148 -23.04 0.87 18.56
C PRO A 148 -23.03 -0.61 18.98
N GLY A 149 -21.86 -1.10 19.43
CA GLY A 149 -21.68 -2.48 19.84
C GLY A 149 -21.46 -3.49 18.71
N ALA A 150 -21.45 -3.07 17.45
CA ALA A 150 -21.17 -3.97 16.31
C ALA A 150 -19.71 -4.40 16.23
N TRP A 151 -18.78 -3.64 16.83
CA TRP A 151 -17.37 -4.03 16.91
C TRP A 151 -17.11 -4.83 18.19
N PRO A 152 -16.73 -6.13 18.11
CA PRO A 152 -16.40 -6.91 19.30
C PRO A 152 -15.11 -6.43 19.96
N ALA A 153 -15.11 -6.32 21.26
CA ALA A 153 -13.93 -5.89 22.02
C ALA A 153 -12.71 -6.78 21.75
N GLY A 154 -11.55 -6.15 21.52
CA GLY A 154 -10.29 -6.84 21.32
C GLY A 154 -10.13 -7.54 19.96
N ARG A 155 -11.07 -7.39 19.04
CA ARG A 155 -10.89 -7.92 17.68
C ARG A 155 -10.03 -6.98 16.85
N PRO A 156 -8.94 -7.49 16.21
CA PRO A 156 -8.07 -6.68 15.36
C PRO A 156 -8.75 -6.29 14.04
N TRP A 157 -9.75 -7.09 13.58
CA TRP A 157 -10.56 -6.79 12.39
C TRP A 157 -11.92 -7.51 12.43
N LEU A 158 -12.85 -7.04 11.59
CA LEU A 158 -14.06 -7.77 11.21
C LEU A 158 -13.87 -8.32 9.79
N THR A 159 -14.31 -9.55 9.56
CA THR A 159 -14.29 -10.16 8.21
C THR A 159 -15.64 -9.98 7.53
N GLY A 160 -15.62 -9.65 6.25
CA GLY A 160 -16.78 -9.56 5.38
C GLY A 160 -16.35 -9.66 3.92
N ASP A 161 -17.26 -9.42 3.00
CA ASP A 161 -17.01 -9.54 1.58
C ASP A 161 -16.99 -8.16 0.91
N TRP A 162 -16.05 -7.97 -0.01
CA TRP A 162 -16.02 -6.83 -0.93
C TRP A 162 -17.28 -6.80 -1.82
N PRO A 163 -17.91 -5.66 -2.12
CA PRO A 163 -17.44 -4.31 -1.80
C PRO A 163 -17.96 -3.74 -0.47
N ALA A 164 -18.75 -4.48 0.31
CA ALA A 164 -19.44 -3.94 1.48
C ALA A 164 -19.25 -4.80 2.74
N PRO A 165 -18.00 -4.97 3.26
CA PRO A 165 -17.78 -5.69 4.50
C PRO A 165 -18.54 -5.00 5.65
N ALA A 166 -19.23 -5.80 6.46
CA ALA A 166 -20.09 -5.33 7.55
C ALA A 166 -21.14 -4.27 7.10
N GLY A 167 -21.53 -4.25 5.83
CA GLY A 167 -22.47 -3.29 5.26
C GLY A 167 -21.89 -1.93 4.86
N LEU A 168 -20.59 -1.70 5.04
CA LEU A 168 -19.92 -0.46 4.63
C LEU A 168 -19.44 -0.57 3.20
N ALA A 169 -20.06 0.17 2.27
CA ALA A 169 -19.61 0.25 0.88
C ALA A 169 -18.26 0.95 0.79
N LEU A 170 -17.24 0.25 0.27
CA LEU A 170 -15.85 0.74 0.19
C LEU A 170 -15.34 0.92 -1.25
N ASP A 171 -16.06 0.43 -2.24
CA ASP A 171 -15.68 0.48 -3.66
C ASP A 171 -15.78 1.90 -4.24
N ALA A 172 -16.74 2.69 -3.78
CA ALA A 172 -16.86 4.11 -4.13
C ALA A 172 -16.14 4.95 -3.08
N LEU A 173 -15.15 5.74 -3.51
CA LEU A 173 -14.33 6.51 -2.55
C LEU A 173 -15.12 7.64 -1.89
N GLY A 174 -15.99 8.32 -2.63
CA GLY A 174 -16.90 9.33 -2.10
C GLY A 174 -16.26 10.68 -1.79
N PRO A 175 -17.10 11.69 -1.45
CA PRO A 175 -16.64 12.99 -0.97
C PRO A 175 -16.09 12.90 0.45
N ASP A 176 -15.46 13.97 0.89
CA ASP A 176 -15.02 14.12 2.29
C ASP A 176 -16.23 14.12 3.22
N ASP A 177 -16.28 13.18 4.16
CA ASP A 177 -17.37 12.98 5.11
C ASP A 177 -16.89 12.91 6.58
N GLY A 178 -15.60 13.13 6.82
CA GLY A 178 -14.98 13.05 8.13
C GLY A 178 -14.71 11.62 8.60
N SER A 179 -14.78 10.63 7.71
CA SER A 179 -14.49 9.23 8.06
C SER A 179 -13.07 8.82 7.67
N ALA A 180 -12.57 7.78 8.36
CA ALA A 180 -11.38 7.04 7.97
C ALA A 180 -11.65 5.54 8.12
N VAL A 181 -11.21 4.75 7.15
CA VAL A 181 -11.38 3.30 7.13
C VAL A 181 -10.12 2.63 6.62
N GLY A 182 -9.59 1.69 7.42
CA GLY A 182 -8.58 0.74 6.99
C GLY A 182 -9.23 -0.60 6.63
N ALA A 183 -8.83 -1.21 5.53
CA ALA A 183 -9.26 -2.57 5.16
C ALA A 183 -8.15 -3.32 4.43
N VAL A 184 -8.12 -4.65 4.58
CA VAL A 184 -7.25 -5.54 3.81
C VAL A 184 -8.11 -6.50 3.00
N LEU A 185 -7.95 -6.46 1.68
CA LEU A 185 -8.54 -7.42 0.74
C LEU A 185 -7.60 -8.62 0.64
N VAL A 186 -8.06 -9.76 1.17
CA VAL A 186 -7.24 -10.97 1.33
C VAL A 186 -7.22 -11.77 0.03
N GLU A 187 -6.07 -12.37 -0.29
CA GLU A 187 -5.87 -13.13 -1.54
C GLU A 187 -6.28 -12.32 -2.79
N CYS A 188 -5.95 -11.03 -2.77
CA CYS A 188 -6.26 -10.08 -3.82
C CYS A 188 -4.98 -9.63 -4.52
N PRO A 189 -4.51 -10.34 -5.57
CA PRO A 189 -3.26 -10.00 -6.25
C PRO A 189 -3.39 -8.82 -7.23
N ARG A 190 -4.60 -8.30 -7.46
CA ARG A 190 -4.85 -7.22 -8.41
C ARG A 190 -5.90 -6.25 -7.89
N ALA A 191 -5.63 -4.97 -8.11
CA ALA A 191 -6.58 -3.90 -7.83
C ALA A 191 -6.53 -2.86 -8.96
N ARG A 192 -7.69 -2.32 -9.31
CA ARG A 192 -7.84 -1.32 -10.34
C ARG A 192 -8.55 -0.09 -9.77
N VAL A 193 -7.96 1.07 -9.98
CA VAL A 193 -8.57 2.36 -9.65
C VAL A 193 -9.09 3.00 -10.91
N VAL A 194 -10.34 3.40 -10.89
CA VAL A 194 -11.00 4.13 -11.98
C VAL A 194 -11.39 5.51 -11.48
N ASP A 195 -10.91 6.56 -12.15
CA ASP A 195 -11.23 7.94 -11.84
C ASP A 195 -11.59 8.69 -13.13
N GLY A 196 -12.88 8.78 -13.42
CA GLY A 196 -13.40 9.26 -14.69
C GLY A 196 -12.98 8.36 -15.86
N ALA A 197 -12.24 8.90 -16.81
CA ALA A 197 -11.68 8.15 -17.94
C ALA A 197 -10.34 7.49 -17.60
N ASP A 198 -9.71 7.84 -16.50
CA ASP A 198 -8.37 7.39 -16.15
C ASP A 198 -8.43 6.09 -15.34
N LEU A 199 -7.47 5.19 -15.59
CA LEU A 199 -7.38 3.88 -14.98
C LEU A 199 -5.95 3.62 -14.55
N LEU A 200 -5.77 3.22 -13.27
CA LEU A 200 -4.52 2.73 -12.72
C LEU A 200 -4.73 1.29 -12.25
N GLU A 201 -3.84 0.40 -12.64
CA GLU A 201 -3.90 -1.00 -12.22
C GLU A 201 -2.60 -1.41 -11.53
N PHE A 202 -2.75 -2.11 -10.41
CA PHE A 202 -1.68 -2.80 -9.70
C PHE A 202 -1.87 -4.31 -9.84
N ALA A 203 -0.77 -5.03 -10.10
CA ALA A 203 -0.74 -6.49 -10.06
C ALA A 203 0.50 -6.95 -9.30
N LEU A 204 0.29 -7.82 -8.30
CA LEU A 204 1.33 -8.36 -7.43
C LEU A 204 1.48 -9.86 -7.67
N GLU A 205 2.71 -10.28 -7.98
CA GLU A 205 3.08 -11.67 -8.18
C GLU A 205 4.11 -12.08 -7.12
N CYS A 206 3.83 -13.16 -6.41
CA CYS A 206 4.74 -13.80 -5.46
C CYS A 206 4.32 -15.25 -5.26
N ASP A 207 5.24 -16.17 -5.46
CA ASP A 207 4.94 -17.60 -5.30
C ASP A 207 4.95 -18.00 -3.83
N GLY A 208 3.90 -18.72 -3.42
CA GLY A 208 3.81 -19.34 -2.10
C GLY A 208 3.69 -18.37 -0.91
N GLN A 209 3.47 -17.08 -1.15
CA GLN A 209 3.27 -16.08 -0.09
C GLN A 209 1.85 -15.50 -0.16
N PRO A 210 1.26 -15.07 0.99
CA PRO A 210 -0.03 -14.41 1.00
C PRO A 210 0.05 -13.05 0.29
N ARG A 211 -0.94 -12.75 -0.56
CA ARG A 211 -1.02 -11.50 -1.32
C ARG A 211 -2.34 -10.81 -1.06
N GLY A 212 -2.29 -9.51 -0.89
CA GLY A 212 -3.48 -8.72 -0.64
C GLY A 212 -3.39 -7.31 -1.19
N VAL A 213 -4.41 -6.53 -0.90
CA VAL A 213 -4.42 -5.09 -1.13
C VAL A 213 -4.92 -4.42 0.14
N GLY A 214 -4.09 -3.55 0.71
CA GLY A 214 -4.51 -2.59 1.72
C GLY A 214 -5.34 -1.48 1.08
N LEU A 215 -6.40 -1.08 1.74
CA LEU A 215 -7.17 0.13 1.45
C LEU A 215 -7.11 1.04 2.67
N TRP A 216 -6.56 2.23 2.50
CA TRP A 216 -6.72 3.35 3.41
C TRP A 216 -7.64 4.38 2.79
N ARG A 217 -8.90 4.45 3.23
CA ARG A 217 -9.86 5.45 2.76
C ARG A 217 -10.03 6.51 3.84
N ASN A 218 -9.23 7.55 3.78
CA ASN A 218 -9.30 8.69 4.66
C ASN A 218 -9.99 9.88 3.98
N LEU A 219 -11.21 10.13 4.37
CA LEU A 219 -12.06 11.22 3.87
C LEU A 219 -12.11 12.37 4.88
N ARG A 220 -10.92 12.80 5.37
CA ARG A 220 -10.71 13.75 6.45
C ARG A 220 -11.16 13.25 7.84
N GLY A 221 -11.08 11.94 8.09
CA GLY A 221 -11.30 11.36 9.40
C GLY A 221 -10.03 11.27 10.25
N TRP A 222 -8.86 11.45 9.61
CA TRP A 222 -7.56 11.33 10.28
C TRP A 222 -6.53 12.31 9.67
N PRO A 223 -5.55 12.83 10.48
CA PRO A 223 -5.50 12.77 11.95
C PRO A 223 -6.55 13.66 12.63
N GLU A 224 -6.74 13.55 13.94
CA GLU A 224 -7.70 14.37 14.68
C GLU A 224 -7.42 15.88 14.54
N THR A 225 -6.15 16.26 14.47
CA THR A 225 -5.75 17.66 14.28
C THR A 225 -5.27 17.87 12.85
N GLY A 226 -5.95 18.73 12.10
CA GLY A 226 -5.63 19.02 10.70
C GLY A 226 -5.93 17.87 9.74
N PRO A 227 -7.14 17.28 9.77
CA PRO A 227 -7.46 16.12 8.94
C PRO A 227 -7.38 16.46 7.45
N TYR A 228 -6.85 15.53 6.67
CA TYR A 228 -6.71 15.67 5.22
C TYR A 228 -7.27 14.44 4.50
N ARG A 229 -7.56 14.59 3.21
CA ARG A 229 -7.98 13.48 2.36
C ARG A 229 -6.75 12.73 1.89
N SER A 230 -6.72 11.41 2.09
CA SER A 230 -5.73 10.52 1.49
C SER A 230 -6.34 9.14 1.21
N ILE A 231 -6.05 8.60 0.04
CA ILE A 231 -6.55 7.30 -0.38
C ILE A 231 -5.34 6.41 -0.67
N GLY A 232 -5.11 5.43 0.20
CA GLY A 232 -4.10 4.39 -0.01
C GLY A 232 -4.70 3.20 -0.75
N VAL A 233 -4.07 2.79 -1.85
CA VAL A 233 -4.31 1.50 -2.51
C VAL A 233 -2.96 0.79 -2.55
N GLU A 234 -2.83 -0.23 -1.72
CA GLU A 234 -1.55 -0.73 -1.25
C GLU A 234 -1.39 -2.22 -1.57
N PRO A 235 -0.86 -2.60 -2.75
CA PRO A 235 -0.44 -3.98 -2.97
C PRO A 235 0.47 -4.47 -1.85
N MET A 236 0.18 -5.65 -1.29
CA MET A 236 0.90 -6.12 -0.11
C MET A 236 1.15 -7.63 -0.11
N LEU A 237 2.25 -8.05 0.50
CA LEU A 237 2.47 -9.41 0.96
C LEU A 237 1.99 -9.51 2.40
N GLY A 238 0.93 -10.28 2.61
CA GLY A 238 0.27 -10.44 3.88
C GLY A 238 -1.24 -10.17 3.83
N ALA A 239 -1.89 -10.39 4.97
CA ALA A 239 -3.33 -10.23 5.14
C ALA A 239 -3.69 -9.46 6.43
N ALA A 240 -2.75 -8.73 7.01
CA ALA A 240 -2.90 -7.87 8.18
C ALA A 240 -2.08 -6.59 7.99
N PHE A 241 -2.39 -5.51 8.73
CA PHE A 241 -1.56 -4.33 8.75
C PHE A 241 -0.47 -4.41 9.82
N ASP A 242 -0.75 -5.02 10.95
CA ASP A 242 0.24 -5.22 12.02
C ASP A 242 0.76 -6.65 12.02
N LEU A 243 2.08 -6.81 11.97
CA LEU A 243 2.73 -8.11 12.02
C LEU A 243 2.45 -8.85 13.35
N ALA A 244 2.21 -8.12 14.43
CA ALA A 244 1.85 -8.68 15.73
C ALA A 244 0.45 -9.34 15.73
N ASP A 245 -0.47 -8.84 14.91
CA ASP A 245 -1.82 -9.39 14.75
C ASP A 245 -1.87 -10.53 13.72
N ALA A 246 -0.81 -10.68 12.90
CA ALA A 246 -0.78 -11.67 11.82
C ALA A 246 -0.71 -13.10 12.36
N GLY A 247 -1.77 -13.87 12.13
CA GLY A 247 -1.84 -15.28 12.43
C GLY A 247 -1.06 -16.18 11.44
N PRO A 248 -1.19 -17.50 11.56
CA PRO A 248 -0.64 -18.44 10.59
C PRO A 248 -1.19 -18.17 9.18
N GLY A 249 -0.29 -17.97 8.19
CA GLY A 249 -0.66 -17.70 6.81
C GLY A 249 -1.00 -16.22 6.52
N ASP A 250 -1.02 -15.33 7.52
CA ASP A 250 -1.30 -13.90 7.32
C ASP A 250 -0.04 -13.08 7.03
N ALA A 251 1.13 -13.59 7.30
CA ALA A 251 2.42 -12.95 7.01
C ALA A 251 3.22 -13.76 6.00
N ALA A 252 4.02 -13.08 5.19
CA ALA A 252 5.04 -13.73 4.38
C ALA A 252 6.15 -14.31 5.28
N VAL A 253 6.76 -15.41 4.82
CA VAL A 253 7.80 -16.12 5.57
C VAL A 253 8.97 -16.43 4.65
N VAL A 254 10.18 -16.11 5.09
CA VAL A 254 11.41 -16.44 4.35
C VAL A 254 11.64 -17.95 4.36
N PRO A 255 11.71 -18.60 3.19
CA PRO A 255 11.93 -20.04 3.08
C PRO A 255 13.36 -20.43 3.46
N PRO A 256 13.68 -21.76 3.54
CA PRO A 256 15.03 -22.23 3.82
C PRO A 256 16.14 -21.71 2.88
N ALA A 257 15.77 -21.24 1.69
CA ALA A 257 16.72 -20.61 0.75
C ALA A 257 17.19 -19.22 1.21
N GLY A 258 16.60 -18.64 2.28
CA GLY A 258 17.03 -17.36 2.82
C GLY A 258 16.55 -16.14 2.04
N GLU A 259 15.66 -16.32 1.05
CA GLU A 259 15.16 -15.19 0.26
C GLU A 259 13.74 -15.36 -0.25
N VAL A 260 13.05 -14.22 -0.44
CA VAL A 260 11.75 -14.12 -1.10
C VAL A 260 11.86 -13.11 -2.23
N THR A 261 11.27 -13.43 -3.37
CA THR A 261 11.19 -12.51 -4.51
C THR A 261 9.73 -12.27 -4.89
N TRP A 262 9.42 -11.04 -5.29
CA TRP A 262 8.10 -10.69 -5.80
C TRP A 262 8.20 -9.60 -6.85
N ARG A 263 7.12 -9.44 -7.60
CA ARG A 263 6.96 -8.43 -8.64
C ARG A 263 5.70 -7.63 -8.46
N LEU A 264 5.85 -6.31 -8.44
CA LEU A 264 4.74 -5.37 -8.59
C LEU A 264 4.75 -4.81 -10.01
N THR A 265 3.64 -4.97 -10.70
CA THR A 265 3.40 -4.39 -12.02
C THR A 265 2.39 -3.26 -11.90
N VAL A 266 2.71 -2.09 -12.44
CA VAL A 266 1.82 -0.92 -12.45
C VAL A 266 1.59 -0.47 -13.88
N SER A 267 0.33 -0.29 -14.26
CA SER A 267 -0.06 0.26 -15.56
C SER A 267 -1.07 1.39 -15.41
N ALA A 268 -1.00 2.39 -16.29
CA ALA A 268 -1.98 3.47 -16.32
C ALA A 268 -2.46 3.70 -17.76
N HIS A 269 -3.78 3.77 -17.89
CA HIS A 269 -4.45 3.95 -19.19
C HIS A 269 -5.48 5.07 -19.09
N ARG A 270 -5.77 5.69 -20.22
CA ARG A 270 -6.92 6.55 -20.38
C ARG A 270 -7.89 5.86 -21.33
N ARG A 271 -9.12 5.66 -20.90
CA ARG A 271 -10.19 5.16 -21.78
C ARG A 271 -10.51 6.26 -22.78
N ASP A 272 -10.51 5.91 -24.06
CA ASP A 272 -11.05 6.82 -25.06
C ASP A 272 -12.53 7.08 -24.72
N ALA A 273 -12.93 8.35 -24.76
CA ALA A 273 -14.34 8.67 -24.63
C ALA A 273 -15.07 7.89 -25.74
N THR A 274 -15.87 6.92 -25.35
CA THR A 274 -16.78 6.24 -26.29
C THR A 274 -17.63 7.32 -26.94
N ARG A 275 -17.48 7.50 -28.25
CA ARG A 275 -18.28 8.41 -29.09
C ARG A 275 -19.72 7.97 -29.08
#